data_efa10fe18412de3ebf578ac86782c2fc
#
_entry.id   efa10fe18412de3ebf578ac86782c2fc
#
_cell.length_a   1.000
_cell.length_b   1.000
_cell.length_c   1.000
_cell.angle_alpha   90.00
_cell.angle_beta   90.00
_cell.angle_gamma   90.00
#
_symmetry.space_group_name_H-M   'P 1'
#
loop_
_entity.id
_entity.type
_entity.pdbx_description
1 polymer ?
#
loop_
_entity_poly.entity_id
_entity_poly.type
_entity_poly.pdbx_seq_one_letter_code
_entity_poly.pdbx_strand_id
1 'polypeptide(L)'
;IMSIYYSNSGNLIVPIVTFMLGEKWVFYACVFMGLQTFFFWTHCKNVLSHEKGFNPKKIFSNINIITIIIAITLFFAKIRLPEIITGTLDSVGAMIGPVSMFVTGMLIGGMELKKILTDKRTYFISFMRLITIPLIALLILKISGLKGWNKDGEQILLIVFMAVISPVASTVTQM
;
A
#
# COMPACT_ATOMS: atom_id res chain seq x y z
N ILE A 1 -14.29 -5.73 5.66
CA ILE A 1 -13.94 -4.49 6.41
C ILE A 1 -12.47 -4.10 6.14
N MET A 2 -11.52 -5.04 6.18
CA MET A 2 -10.10 -4.76 5.90
C MET A 2 -9.84 -4.18 4.51
N SER A 3 -10.62 -4.59 3.52
CA SER A 3 -10.58 -4.05 2.16
C SER A 3 -10.85 -2.53 2.08
N ILE A 4 -11.47 -1.95 3.09
CA ILE A 4 -11.75 -0.52 3.15
C ILE A 4 -10.50 0.26 3.57
N TYR A 5 -9.68 -0.27 4.46
CA TYR A 5 -8.55 0.46 5.06
C TYR A 5 -7.27 0.40 4.22
N TYR A 6 -6.99 -0.72 3.56
CA TYR A 6 -5.71 -0.92 2.87
C TYR A 6 -5.82 -0.72 1.37
N SER A 7 -5.02 0.22 0.85
CA SER A 7 -4.96 0.58 -0.57
C SER A 7 -3.86 -0.21 -1.30
N ASN A 8 -4.05 -0.40 -2.61
CA ASN A 8 -3.04 -1.00 -3.48
C ASN A 8 -2.01 0.06 -3.93
N SER A 9 -1.45 0.78 -2.97
CA SER A 9 -0.50 1.85 -3.25
C SER A 9 0.79 1.32 -3.90
N GLY A 10 1.26 0.13 -3.49
CA GLY A 10 2.52 -0.43 -3.97
C GLY A 10 2.59 -0.58 -5.49
N ASN A 11 1.56 -1.16 -6.07
CA ASN A 11 1.56 -1.46 -7.50
C ASN A 11 1.15 -0.28 -8.39
N LEU A 12 0.45 0.71 -7.84
CA LEU A 12 -0.11 1.81 -8.64
C LEU A 12 0.60 3.14 -8.43
N ILE A 13 0.95 3.48 -7.19
CA ILE A 13 1.42 4.83 -6.88
C ILE A 13 2.83 5.07 -7.40
N VAL A 14 3.74 4.13 -7.26
CA VAL A 14 5.12 4.31 -7.71
C VAL A 14 5.19 4.60 -9.21
N PRO A 15 4.59 3.80 -10.11
CA PRO A 15 4.57 4.11 -11.54
C PRO A 15 3.88 5.45 -11.86
N ILE A 16 2.76 5.76 -11.20
CA ILE A 16 2.03 7.00 -11.45
C ILE A 16 2.86 8.22 -11.02
N VAL A 17 3.45 8.16 -9.82
CA VAL A 17 4.29 9.25 -9.30
C VAL A 17 5.53 9.44 -10.18
N THR A 18 6.19 8.35 -10.60
CA THR A 18 7.33 8.42 -11.50
C THR A 18 6.97 9.10 -12.81
N PHE A 19 5.83 8.72 -13.40
CA PHE A 19 5.37 9.27 -14.67
C PHE A 19 4.91 10.72 -14.58
N MET A 20 4.14 11.09 -13.54
CA MET A 20 3.52 12.41 -13.41
C MET A 20 4.42 13.46 -12.77
N LEU A 21 5.21 13.06 -11.77
CA LEU A 21 5.98 13.99 -10.93
C LEU A 21 7.49 13.80 -11.08
N GLY A 22 7.93 12.64 -11.57
CA GLY A 22 9.33 12.29 -11.73
C GLY A 22 9.93 11.53 -10.56
N GLU A 23 11.12 10.94 -10.77
CA GLU A 23 11.80 10.04 -9.83
C GLU A 23 12.06 10.65 -8.44
N LYS A 24 12.32 11.96 -8.37
CA LYS A 24 12.54 12.67 -7.11
C LYS A 24 11.40 12.44 -6.10
N TRP A 25 10.18 12.30 -6.58
CA TRP A 25 8.97 12.20 -5.77
C TRP A 25 8.62 10.78 -5.33
N VAL A 26 9.25 9.79 -5.94
CA VAL A 26 9.06 8.36 -5.62
C VAL A 26 9.44 8.08 -4.16
N PHE A 27 10.42 8.80 -3.61
CA PHE A 27 10.79 8.68 -2.20
C PHE A 27 9.60 8.84 -1.26
N TYR A 28 8.77 9.85 -1.47
CA TYR A 28 7.58 10.09 -0.62
C TYR A 28 6.53 8.99 -0.77
N ALA A 29 6.38 8.47 -1.98
CA ALA A 29 5.52 7.30 -2.22
C ALA A 29 6.04 6.06 -1.48
N CYS A 30 7.35 5.82 -1.49
CA CYS A 30 7.98 4.71 -0.77
C CYS A 30 7.81 4.83 0.74
N VAL A 31 7.93 6.04 1.31
CA VAL A 31 7.69 6.27 2.75
C VAL A 31 6.25 5.91 3.11
N PHE A 32 5.26 6.37 2.32
CA PHE A 32 3.86 6.01 2.54
C PHE A 32 3.64 4.49 2.47
N MET A 33 4.20 3.84 1.44
CA MET A 33 4.12 2.39 1.27
C MET A 33 4.74 1.62 2.43
N GLY A 34 5.89 2.07 2.92
CA GLY A 34 6.57 1.47 4.08
C GLY A 34 5.69 1.50 5.33
N LEU A 35 5.11 2.66 5.64
CA LEU A 35 4.17 2.82 6.75
C LEU A 35 2.93 1.94 6.57
N GLN A 36 2.33 1.94 5.38
CA GLN A 36 1.17 1.11 5.09
C GLN A 36 1.49 -0.39 5.24
N THR A 37 2.63 -0.83 4.74
CA THR A 37 3.07 -2.23 4.84
C THR A 37 3.32 -2.63 6.29
N PHE A 38 3.91 -1.75 7.09
CA PHE A 38 4.07 -1.96 8.52
C PHE A 38 2.72 -2.18 9.21
N PHE A 39 1.74 -1.28 8.99
CA PHE A 39 0.39 -1.43 9.55
C PHE A 39 -0.34 -2.67 9.01
N PHE A 40 -0.12 -3.01 7.75
CA PHE A 40 -0.71 -4.20 7.15
C PHE A 40 -0.24 -5.48 7.87
N TRP A 41 1.05 -5.64 8.09
CA TRP A 41 1.61 -6.82 8.75
C TRP A 41 1.45 -6.84 10.27
N THR A 42 1.15 -5.72 10.90
CA THR A 42 0.87 -5.63 12.34
C THR A 42 -0.63 -5.70 12.60
N HIS A 43 -1.38 -4.70 12.15
CA HIS A 43 -2.80 -4.56 12.45
C HIS A 43 -3.68 -5.52 11.64
N CYS A 44 -3.53 -5.55 10.31
CA CYS A 44 -4.39 -6.36 9.45
C CYS A 44 -4.23 -7.85 9.76
N LYS A 45 -2.99 -8.33 9.91
CA LYS A 45 -2.70 -9.71 10.27
C LYS A 45 -3.32 -10.11 11.61
N ASN A 46 -3.21 -9.28 12.65
CA ASN A 46 -3.80 -9.56 13.96
C ASN A 46 -5.33 -9.68 13.91
N VAL A 47 -5.98 -8.79 13.14
CA VAL A 47 -7.45 -8.81 13.02
C VAL A 47 -7.93 -10.03 12.23
N LEU A 48 -7.20 -10.43 11.19
CA LEU A 48 -7.56 -11.58 10.35
C LEU A 48 -7.26 -12.93 11.02
N SER A 49 -6.19 -13.02 11.82
CA SER A 49 -5.82 -14.27 12.50
C SER A 49 -6.68 -14.58 13.74
N HIS A 50 -7.63 -13.70 14.11
CA HIS A 50 -8.43 -13.81 15.33
C HIS A 50 -7.60 -14.04 16.63
N GLU A 51 -6.30 -13.77 16.58
CA GLU A 51 -5.44 -13.90 17.77
C GLU A 51 -5.76 -12.78 18.77
N LYS A 52 -6.22 -13.17 19.93
CA LYS A 52 -6.46 -12.22 21.04
C LYS A 52 -5.11 -11.84 21.66
N GLY A 53 -4.63 -10.66 21.34
CA GLY A 53 -3.47 -10.05 22.00
C GLY A 53 -2.40 -9.53 21.06
N PHE A 54 -1.81 -8.42 21.45
CA PHE A 54 -0.65 -7.83 20.79
C PHE A 54 0.60 -8.58 21.25
N ASN A 55 1.15 -9.45 20.39
CA ASN A 55 2.38 -10.17 20.69
C ASN A 55 3.55 -9.52 19.93
N PRO A 56 4.34 -8.64 20.56
CA PRO A 56 5.42 -7.90 19.91
C PRO A 56 6.48 -8.85 19.34
N LYS A 57 6.77 -9.95 20.03
CA LYS A 57 7.76 -10.94 19.58
C LYS A 57 7.39 -11.54 18.23
N LYS A 58 6.10 -11.83 18.00
CA LYS A 58 5.61 -12.39 16.74
C LYS A 58 5.60 -11.36 15.60
N ILE A 59 5.42 -10.08 15.93
CA ILE A 59 5.49 -8.97 14.99
C ILE A 59 6.92 -8.78 14.50
N PHE A 60 7.88 -8.64 15.41
CA PHE A 60 9.28 -8.45 15.07
C PHE A 60 9.94 -9.68 14.44
N SER A 61 9.37 -10.87 14.60
CA SER A 61 9.79 -12.09 13.90
C SER A 61 9.22 -12.23 12.49
N ASN A 62 8.38 -11.30 12.06
CA ASN A 62 7.80 -11.34 10.71
C ASN A 62 8.83 -10.89 9.68
N ILE A 63 9.07 -11.74 8.66
CA ILE A 63 10.08 -11.49 7.62
C ILE A 63 9.87 -10.15 6.91
N ASN A 64 8.62 -9.74 6.66
CA ASN A 64 8.32 -8.49 5.99
C ASN A 64 8.70 -7.28 6.86
N ILE A 65 8.49 -7.35 8.18
CA ILE A 65 8.88 -6.30 9.12
C ILE A 65 10.39 -6.24 9.24
N ILE A 66 11.05 -7.37 9.34
CA ILE A 66 12.53 -7.46 9.37
C ILE A 66 13.10 -6.80 8.11
N THR A 67 12.56 -7.12 6.93
CA THR A 67 13.02 -6.55 5.66
C THR A 67 12.83 -5.02 5.61
N ILE A 68 11.70 -4.50 6.12
CA ILE A 68 11.46 -3.05 6.21
C ILE A 68 12.49 -2.39 7.12
N ILE A 69 12.77 -2.98 8.29
CA ILE A 69 13.76 -2.45 9.23
C ILE A 69 15.15 -2.43 8.60
N ILE A 70 15.54 -3.50 7.91
CA ILE A 70 16.82 -3.57 7.20
C ILE A 70 16.88 -2.48 6.13
N ALA A 71 15.85 -2.35 5.30
CA ALA A 71 15.81 -1.34 4.24
C ALA A 71 15.92 0.09 4.79
N ILE A 72 15.19 0.40 5.86
CA ILE A 72 15.27 1.71 6.53
C ILE A 72 16.67 1.94 7.12
N THR A 73 17.26 0.92 7.74
CA THR A 73 18.62 1.01 8.31
C THR A 73 19.65 1.28 7.23
N LEU A 74 19.62 0.56 6.12
CA LEU A 74 20.52 0.77 4.98
C LEU A 74 20.36 2.17 4.37
N PHE A 75 19.12 2.65 4.29
CA PHE A 75 18.82 3.99 3.80
C PHE A 75 19.45 5.08 4.67
N PHE A 76 19.24 5.04 6.00
CA PHE A 76 19.82 6.03 6.92
C PHE A 76 21.35 5.91 7.04
N ALA A 77 21.87 4.70 6.97
CA ALA A 77 23.32 4.46 6.96
C ALA A 77 23.98 4.87 5.63
N LYS A 78 23.18 5.27 4.61
CA LYS A 78 23.66 5.62 3.26
C LYS A 78 24.55 4.54 2.62
N ILE A 79 24.30 3.28 2.96
CA ILE A 79 25.04 2.15 2.41
C ILE A 79 24.55 1.89 1.00
N ARG A 80 25.44 1.99 0.02
CA ARG A 80 25.16 1.62 -1.37
C ARG A 80 25.41 0.14 -1.55
N LEU A 81 24.38 -0.58 -1.94
CA LEU A 81 24.50 -1.99 -2.28
C LEU A 81 25.21 -2.14 -3.64
N PRO A 82 25.97 -3.24 -3.84
CA PRO A 82 26.53 -3.57 -5.15
C PRO A 82 25.45 -3.64 -6.25
N GLU A 83 25.80 -3.26 -7.48
CA GLU A 83 24.86 -3.24 -8.61
C GLU A 83 24.20 -4.58 -8.89
N ILE A 84 24.90 -5.68 -8.66
CA ILE A 84 24.35 -7.04 -8.82
C ILE A 84 23.17 -7.25 -7.84
N ILE A 85 23.30 -6.79 -6.60
CA ILE A 85 22.24 -6.94 -5.59
C ILE A 85 21.06 -6.02 -5.91
N THR A 86 21.32 -4.75 -6.24
CA THR A 86 20.24 -3.81 -6.58
C THR A 86 19.52 -4.25 -7.84
N GLY A 87 20.22 -4.64 -8.90
CA GLY A 87 19.60 -5.13 -10.13
C GLY A 87 18.77 -6.41 -9.93
N THR A 88 19.22 -7.30 -9.04
CA THR A 88 18.42 -8.48 -8.67
C THR A 88 17.16 -8.09 -7.92
N LEU A 89 17.27 -7.19 -6.93
CA LEU A 89 16.12 -6.71 -6.16
C LEU A 89 15.11 -5.97 -7.05
N ASP A 90 15.58 -5.15 -7.98
CA ASP A 90 14.74 -4.44 -8.95
C ASP A 90 14.00 -5.42 -9.87
N SER A 91 14.69 -6.44 -10.37
CA SER A 91 14.09 -7.47 -11.22
C SER A 91 13.02 -8.27 -10.49
N VAL A 92 13.29 -8.69 -9.25
CA VAL A 92 12.31 -9.40 -8.40
C VAL A 92 11.15 -8.46 -8.04
N GLY A 93 11.44 -7.21 -7.71
CA GLY A 93 10.44 -6.18 -7.42
C GLY A 93 9.50 -5.93 -8.61
N ALA A 94 10.01 -5.88 -9.82
CA ALA A 94 9.23 -5.71 -11.05
C ALA A 94 8.23 -6.86 -11.29
N MET A 95 8.48 -8.05 -10.75
CA MET A 95 7.57 -9.20 -10.85
C MET A 95 6.34 -9.08 -9.95
N ILE A 96 6.36 -8.23 -8.93
CA ILE A 96 5.26 -8.09 -7.96
C ILE A 96 3.94 -7.74 -8.66
N GLY A 97 3.95 -6.79 -9.59
CA GLY A 97 2.77 -6.39 -10.35
C GLY A 97 2.14 -7.52 -11.15
N PRO A 98 2.87 -8.12 -12.11
CA PRO A 98 2.36 -9.23 -12.92
C PRO A 98 1.90 -10.44 -12.09
N VAL A 99 2.68 -10.84 -11.09
CA VAL A 99 2.33 -11.97 -10.21
C VAL A 99 1.07 -11.68 -9.39
N SER A 100 0.94 -10.47 -8.83
CA SER A 100 -0.25 -10.07 -8.09
C SER A 100 -1.51 -10.07 -8.97
N MET A 101 -1.40 -9.61 -10.21
CA MET A 101 -2.51 -9.64 -11.17
C MET A 101 -2.88 -11.06 -11.57
N PHE A 102 -1.89 -11.93 -11.78
CA PHE A 102 -2.11 -13.34 -12.08
C PHE A 102 -2.84 -14.05 -10.94
N VAL A 103 -2.39 -13.91 -9.71
CA VAL A 103 -3.04 -14.47 -8.51
C VAL A 103 -4.46 -13.95 -8.35
N THR A 104 -4.66 -12.64 -8.54
CA THR A 104 -5.99 -12.03 -8.47
C THR A 104 -6.91 -12.59 -9.56
N GLY A 105 -6.41 -12.75 -10.77
CA GLY A 105 -7.15 -13.38 -11.87
C GLY A 105 -7.56 -14.82 -11.57
N MET A 106 -6.67 -15.62 -11.00
CA MET A 106 -6.97 -16.99 -10.57
C MET A 106 -8.06 -17.03 -9.50
N LEU A 107 -8.00 -16.12 -8.52
CA LEU A 107 -9.02 -16.03 -7.47
C LEU A 107 -10.40 -15.65 -8.05
N ILE A 108 -10.44 -14.66 -8.93
CA ILE A 108 -11.68 -14.24 -9.61
C ILE A 108 -12.23 -15.36 -10.49
N GLY A 109 -11.36 -16.06 -11.22
CA GLY A 109 -11.75 -17.18 -12.10
C GLY A 109 -12.38 -18.35 -11.35
N GLY A 110 -12.05 -18.53 -10.06
CA GLY A 110 -12.67 -19.54 -9.19
C GLY A 110 -13.98 -19.10 -8.52
N MET A 111 -14.41 -17.85 -8.72
CA MET A 111 -15.60 -17.29 -8.07
C MET A 111 -16.82 -17.27 -9.00
N GLU A 112 -18.02 -17.47 -8.43
CA GLU A 112 -19.27 -17.26 -9.15
C GLU A 112 -19.54 -15.75 -9.34
N LEU A 113 -19.16 -15.21 -10.49
CA LEU A 113 -19.28 -13.77 -10.81
C LEU A 113 -20.71 -13.25 -10.58
N LYS A 114 -21.73 -14.03 -10.93
CA LYS A 114 -23.14 -13.67 -10.72
C LYS A 114 -23.44 -13.41 -9.24
N LYS A 115 -22.90 -14.20 -8.33
CA LYS A 115 -23.10 -14.05 -6.88
C LYS A 115 -22.42 -12.81 -6.35
N ILE A 116 -21.22 -12.49 -6.84
CA ILE A 116 -20.47 -11.28 -6.47
C ILE A 116 -21.19 -10.02 -6.93
N LEU A 117 -21.65 -10.02 -8.19
CA LEU A 117 -22.38 -8.89 -8.78
C LEU A 117 -23.77 -8.68 -8.16
N THR A 118 -24.34 -9.68 -7.50
CA THR A 118 -25.65 -9.56 -6.82
C THR A 118 -25.48 -9.19 -5.33
N ASP A 119 -24.28 -9.29 -4.78
CA ASP A 119 -24.04 -9.01 -3.35
C ASP A 119 -23.99 -7.51 -3.06
N LYS A 120 -25.00 -7.03 -2.34
CA LYS A 120 -25.10 -5.63 -1.89
C LYS A 120 -23.90 -5.17 -1.05
N ARG A 121 -23.23 -6.08 -0.34
CA ARG A 121 -22.04 -5.76 0.46
C ARG A 121 -20.87 -5.34 -0.41
N THR A 122 -20.70 -5.97 -1.58
CA THR A 122 -19.66 -5.62 -2.55
C THR A 122 -19.84 -4.18 -3.03
N TYR A 123 -21.06 -3.79 -3.38
CA TYR A 123 -21.36 -2.42 -3.80
C TYR A 123 -21.15 -1.41 -2.67
N PHE A 124 -21.57 -1.75 -1.44
CA PHE A 124 -21.35 -0.88 -0.28
C PHE A 124 -19.86 -0.65 0.01
N ILE A 125 -19.06 -1.72 0.00
CA ILE A 125 -17.61 -1.62 0.22
C ILE A 125 -16.95 -0.81 -0.91
N SER A 126 -17.34 -1.05 -2.16
CA SER A 126 -16.81 -0.30 -3.31
C SER A 126 -17.19 1.19 -3.22
N PHE A 127 -18.42 1.51 -2.89
CA PHE A 127 -18.87 2.88 -2.68
C PHE A 127 -18.08 3.59 -1.56
N MET A 128 -17.94 2.93 -0.42
CA MET A 128 -17.15 3.43 0.70
C MET A 128 -15.71 3.69 0.28
N ARG A 129 -15.09 2.76 -0.45
CA ARG A 129 -13.70 2.82 -0.84
C ARG A 129 -13.41 3.85 -1.92
N LEU A 130 -14.27 3.91 -2.94
CA LEU A 130 -14.02 4.72 -4.13
C LEU A 130 -14.60 6.14 -4.04
N ILE A 131 -15.57 6.38 -3.15
CA ILE A 131 -16.22 7.68 -3.03
C ILE A 131 -16.04 8.26 -1.63
N THR A 132 -16.49 7.55 -0.59
CA THR A 132 -16.52 8.11 0.77
C THR A 132 -15.12 8.38 1.33
N ILE A 133 -14.20 7.42 1.23
CA ILE A 133 -12.83 7.58 1.72
C ILE A 133 -12.07 8.67 0.97
N PRO A 134 -12.09 8.73 -0.38
CA PRO A 134 -11.48 9.83 -1.11
C PRO A 134 -12.01 11.21 -0.72
N LEU A 135 -13.33 11.35 -0.55
CA LEU A 135 -13.93 12.61 -0.12
C LEU A 135 -13.47 13.03 1.28
N ILE A 136 -13.49 12.10 2.23
CA ILE A 136 -13.01 12.35 3.60
C ILE A 136 -11.53 12.71 3.58
N ALA A 137 -10.71 11.97 2.85
CA ALA A 137 -9.28 12.25 2.73
C ALA A 137 -9.02 13.63 2.14
N LEU A 138 -9.75 14.00 1.07
CA LEU A 138 -9.65 15.32 0.46
C LEU A 138 -10.03 16.43 1.43
N LEU A 139 -11.11 16.26 2.21
CA LEU A 139 -11.53 17.20 3.23
C LEU A 139 -10.47 17.36 4.32
N ILE A 140 -9.94 16.24 4.84
CA ILE A 140 -8.89 16.26 5.86
C ILE A 140 -7.64 16.99 5.34
N LEU A 141 -7.17 16.66 4.13
CA LEU A 141 -6.00 17.27 3.52
C LEU A 141 -6.21 18.78 3.26
N LYS A 142 -7.43 19.18 2.88
CA LYS A 142 -7.78 20.59 2.67
C LYS A 142 -7.81 21.39 3.97
N ILE A 143 -8.37 20.81 5.03
CA ILE A 143 -8.51 21.46 6.34
C ILE A 143 -7.18 21.47 7.10
N SER A 144 -6.31 20.49 6.87
CA SER A 144 -5.03 20.35 7.59
C SER A 144 -4.07 21.54 7.41
N GLY A 145 -4.25 22.36 6.38
CA GLY A 145 -3.39 23.50 6.10
C GLY A 145 -1.93 23.14 5.73
N LEU A 146 -1.63 21.84 5.60
CA LEU A 146 -0.26 21.36 5.33
C LEU A 146 0.31 21.82 3.99
N LYS A 147 -0.56 22.29 3.08
CA LYS A 147 -0.14 22.86 1.78
C LYS A 147 0.87 23.99 1.94
N GLY A 148 0.75 24.82 2.98
CA GLY A 148 1.61 25.97 3.23
C GLY A 148 2.86 25.68 4.07
N TRP A 149 3.00 24.46 4.58
CA TRP A 149 4.09 24.13 5.54
C TRP A 149 5.46 23.99 4.88
N ASN A 150 5.49 23.57 3.60
CA ASN A 150 6.74 23.42 2.85
C ASN A 150 6.51 23.77 1.37
N LYS A 151 7.60 24.16 0.67
CA LYS A 151 7.57 24.43 -0.78
C LYS A 151 7.06 23.22 -1.60
N ASP A 152 7.32 22.02 -1.12
CA ASP A 152 6.97 20.76 -1.73
C ASP A 152 5.65 20.17 -1.16
N GLY A 153 4.96 20.89 -0.27
CA GLY A 153 3.79 20.42 0.45
C GLY A 153 2.63 19.98 -0.44
N GLU A 154 2.40 20.70 -1.53
CA GLU A 154 1.32 20.38 -2.47
C GLU A 154 1.52 19.03 -3.17
N GLN A 155 2.75 18.76 -3.62
CA GLN A 155 3.10 17.52 -4.29
C GLN A 155 3.06 16.34 -3.32
N ILE A 156 3.54 16.52 -2.09
CA ILE A 156 3.47 15.50 -1.04
C ILE A 156 2.01 15.15 -0.72
N LEU A 157 1.16 16.15 -0.55
CA LEU A 157 -0.26 15.94 -0.31
C LEU A 157 -0.95 15.22 -1.48
N LEU A 158 -0.57 15.56 -2.72
CA LEU A 158 -1.06 14.89 -3.91
C LEU A 158 -0.66 13.40 -3.92
N ILE A 159 0.59 13.08 -3.59
CA ILE A 159 1.07 11.69 -3.50
C ILE A 159 0.29 10.91 -2.43
N VAL A 160 0.14 11.48 -1.23
CA VAL A 160 -0.62 10.87 -0.15
C VAL A 160 -2.09 10.66 -0.56
N PHE A 161 -2.68 11.65 -1.21
CA PHE A 161 -4.05 11.54 -1.71
C PHE A 161 -4.19 10.43 -2.75
N MET A 162 -3.32 10.38 -3.76
CA MET A 162 -3.30 9.30 -4.76
C MET A 162 -3.12 7.92 -4.11
N ALA A 163 -2.28 7.83 -3.08
CA ALA A 163 -2.08 6.59 -2.35
C ALA A 163 -3.33 6.15 -1.59
N VAL A 164 -4.05 7.07 -0.98
CA VAL A 164 -5.29 6.79 -0.25
C VAL A 164 -6.44 6.40 -1.18
N ILE A 165 -6.58 7.05 -2.35
CA ILE A 165 -7.66 6.76 -3.31
C ILE A 165 -7.45 5.50 -4.13
N SER A 166 -6.24 4.92 -4.09
CA SER A 166 -5.95 3.66 -4.81
C SER A 166 -6.93 2.55 -4.43
N PRO A 167 -7.28 1.65 -5.36
CA PRO A 167 -8.20 0.55 -5.09
C PRO A 167 -7.69 -0.36 -3.96
N VAL A 168 -8.48 -1.37 -3.61
CA VAL A 168 -8.15 -2.33 -2.55
C VAL A 168 -6.83 -3.04 -2.85
N ALA A 169 -6.00 -3.22 -1.82
CA ALA A 169 -4.77 -4.00 -1.94
C ALA A 169 -5.07 -5.46 -2.31
N SER A 170 -4.47 -5.95 -3.40
CA SER A 170 -4.57 -7.37 -3.79
C SER A 170 -4.04 -8.30 -2.71
N THR A 171 -3.11 -7.84 -1.89
CA THR A 171 -2.54 -8.59 -0.75
C THR A 171 -3.58 -8.96 0.32
N VAL A 172 -4.67 -8.18 0.44
CA VAL A 172 -5.77 -8.50 1.39
C VAL A 172 -6.48 -9.80 1.02
N THR A 173 -6.53 -10.15 -0.25
CA THR A 173 -7.16 -11.38 -0.75
C THR A 173 -6.26 -12.61 -0.59
N GLN A 174 -4.98 -12.41 -0.30
CA GLN A 174 -3.97 -13.47 -0.18
C GLN A 174 -3.77 -13.94 1.28
N MET A 175 -4.43 -13.31 2.24
CA MET A 175 -4.44 -13.66 3.66
C MET A 175 -5.72 -14.41 4.04
#